data_2491e67ef0a5072e880e80a9c9ed621d
#
_entry.id   2491e67ef0a5072e880e80a9c9ed621d
#
_cell.length_a   1.000
_cell.length_b   1.000
_cell.length_c   1.000
_cell.angle_alpha   90.00
_cell.angle_beta   90.00
_cell.angle_gamma   90.00
#
_symmetry.space_group_name_H-M   'P 1'
#
loop_
_entity.id
_entity.type
_entity.pdbx_description
1 polymer ?
#
loop_
_entity_poly.entity_id
_entity_poly.type
_entity_poly.pdbx_seq_one_letter_code
_entity_poly.pdbx_strand_id
1 'polypeptide(L)'
;MYPLKFEPILKQTLWGGDKIIPFKHLNDTLANVGESWEVSAVEGSESIVANGADKGLTLPDMVRKYKEDLVGEANYARFGNKFPLLIKFIDAKLDLSIQVHPGDELAKKRHNSFGKNEMWYVIAADQGAKLISGFAEQITPKEYKERVYNGTFADVLQTCAIKPGDVFYVPAGRVHGIGAGAFVALSLIHISEPTRLALI
;
A
#
# COMPACT_ATOMS: atom_id res chain seq x y z
N MET A 1 -18.61 20.13 -7.68
CA MET A 1 -18.34 19.16 -6.57
C MET A 1 -17.53 19.88 -5.48
N TYR A 2 -17.64 19.48 -4.19
CA TYR A 2 -16.84 20.01 -3.09
C TYR A 2 -15.74 19.03 -2.72
N PRO A 3 -14.66 19.46 -2.02
CA PRO A 3 -13.61 18.56 -1.56
C PRO A 3 -14.14 17.53 -0.56
N LEU A 4 -13.97 16.25 -0.88
CA LEU A 4 -14.38 15.14 -0.02
C LEU A 4 -13.35 14.90 1.07
N LYS A 5 -13.83 14.63 2.29
CA LYS A 5 -13.05 14.06 3.38
C LYS A 5 -13.61 12.68 3.68
N PHE A 6 -12.73 11.75 4.02
CA PHE A 6 -13.12 10.38 4.38
C PHE A 6 -12.81 10.09 5.84
N GLU A 7 -13.58 9.19 6.43
CA GLU A 7 -13.26 8.61 7.71
C GLU A 7 -12.08 7.65 7.54
N PRO A 8 -11.01 7.75 8.36
CA PRO A 8 -9.88 6.82 8.24
C PRO A 8 -10.28 5.43 8.71
N ILE A 9 -9.80 4.40 8.00
CA ILE A 9 -9.99 3.01 8.41
C ILE A 9 -8.71 2.53 9.08
N LEU A 10 -8.73 2.45 10.42
CA LEU A 10 -7.59 2.02 11.22
C LEU A 10 -7.51 0.50 11.26
N LYS A 11 -6.31 -0.04 11.04
CA LYS A 11 -6.04 -1.48 11.10
C LYS A 11 -4.92 -1.76 12.10
N GLN A 12 -5.26 -2.51 13.14
CA GLN A 12 -4.28 -3.04 14.08
C GLN A 12 -3.57 -4.24 13.45
N THR A 13 -2.26 -4.27 13.58
CA THR A 13 -1.41 -5.34 13.05
C THR A 13 -0.35 -5.73 14.06
N LEU A 14 0.21 -6.94 13.95
CA LEU A 14 1.27 -7.41 14.85
C LEU A 14 2.54 -6.57 14.75
N TRP A 15 2.78 -5.97 13.59
CA TRP A 15 3.95 -5.11 13.30
C TRP A 15 3.64 -3.62 13.43
N GLY A 16 2.39 -3.26 13.79
CA GLY A 16 1.93 -1.87 13.87
C GLY A 16 2.58 -1.09 15.01
N GLY A 17 2.72 0.21 14.77
CA GLY A 17 3.30 1.17 15.71
C GLY A 17 2.27 2.05 16.42
N ASP A 18 2.74 3.20 16.87
CA ASP A 18 1.99 4.18 17.64
C ASP A 18 2.04 5.61 17.06
N LYS A 19 2.59 5.75 15.82
CA LYS A 19 2.78 7.05 15.17
C LYS A 19 1.51 7.56 14.46
N ILE A 20 0.64 6.67 13.96
CA ILE A 20 -0.55 7.06 13.17
C ILE A 20 -1.52 7.92 13.98
N ILE A 21 -1.90 7.49 15.19
CA ILE A 21 -2.88 8.18 16.02
C ILE A 21 -2.47 9.64 16.32
N PRO A 22 -1.26 9.91 16.86
CA PRO A 22 -0.82 11.30 17.11
C PRO A 22 -0.58 12.08 15.82
N PHE A 23 -0.05 11.45 14.76
CA PHE A 23 0.16 12.12 13.49
C PHE A 23 -1.13 12.65 12.86
N LYS A 24 -2.21 11.90 13.00
CA LYS A 24 -3.54 12.28 12.50
C LYS A 24 -4.37 13.10 13.51
N HIS A 25 -3.85 13.38 14.69
CA HIS A 25 -4.57 14.03 15.78
C HIS A 25 -5.91 13.36 16.12
N LEU A 26 -5.91 12.01 16.07
CA LEU A 26 -7.11 11.25 16.41
C LEU A 26 -7.25 11.14 17.93
N ASN A 27 -8.49 11.26 18.42
CA ASN A 27 -8.81 10.96 19.80
C ASN A 27 -9.16 9.49 19.96
N ASP A 28 -8.13 8.62 19.83
CA ASP A 28 -8.28 7.18 19.88
C ASP A 28 -7.18 6.58 20.78
N THR A 29 -7.47 5.44 21.38
CA THR A 29 -6.55 4.69 22.28
C THR A 29 -6.11 3.36 21.70
N LEU A 30 -6.39 3.09 20.43
CA LEU A 30 -5.96 1.88 19.75
C LEU A 30 -4.42 1.77 19.75
N ALA A 31 -3.93 0.62 20.17
CA ALA A 31 -2.52 0.27 20.12
C ALA A 31 -2.20 -0.53 18.85
N ASN A 32 -0.94 -0.51 18.43
CA ASN A 32 -0.43 -1.28 17.29
C ASN A 32 -1.21 -1.00 15.98
N VAL A 33 -1.52 0.28 15.73
CA VAL A 33 -2.15 0.69 14.47
C VAL A 33 -1.10 0.72 13.37
N GLY A 34 -1.01 -0.36 12.61
CA GLY A 34 -0.03 -0.50 11.53
C GLY A 34 -0.46 0.19 10.25
N GLU A 35 -1.75 0.30 9.98
CA GLU A 35 -2.26 0.97 8.78
C GLU A 35 -3.43 1.91 9.10
N SER A 36 -3.47 3.02 8.36
CA SER A 36 -4.64 3.90 8.26
C SER A 36 -4.98 4.08 6.79
N TRP A 37 -6.10 3.53 6.35
CA TRP A 37 -6.54 3.66 4.97
C TRP A 37 -7.32 4.96 4.81
N GLU A 38 -6.81 5.81 3.95
CA GLU A 38 -7.31 7.18 3.76
C GLU A 38 -8.29 7.27 2.59
N VAL A 39 -7.99 6.56 1.50
CA VAL A 39 -8.84 6.49 0.31
C VAL A 39 -8.86 5.05 -0.15
N SER A 40 -10.01 4.40 -0.06
CA SER A 40 -10.18 2.98 -0.39
C SER A 40 -11.54 2.70 -1.02
N ALA A 41 -11.54 1.92 -2.09
CA ALA A 41 -12.72 1.29 -2.66
C ALA A 41 -12.66 -0.24 -2.58
N VAL A 42 -11.79 -0.77 -1.71
CA VAL A 42 -11.66 -2.22 -1.48
C VAL A 42 -12.91 -2.73 -0.78
N GLU A 43 -13.53 -3.77 -1.32
CA GLU A 43 -14.74 -4.39 -0.78
C GLU A 43 -14.57 -4.76 0.71
N GLY A 44 -15.54 -4.36 1.53
CA GLY A 44 -15.51 -4.53 2.98
C GLY A 44 -14.57 -3.57 3.73
N SER A 45 -13.91 -2.64 3.02
CA SER A 45 -13.05 -1.59 3.58
C SER A 45 -13.13 -0.32 2.75
N GLU A 46 -14.34 0.03 2.31
CA GLU A 46 -14.59 1.23 1.52
C GLU A 46 -14.54 2.48 2.40
N SER A 47 -13.86 3.52 1.91
CA SER A 47 -13.87 4.82 2.56
C SER A 47 -15.26 5.44 2.57
N ILE A 48 -15.66 5.98 3.71
CA ILE A 48 -16.95 6.65 3.92
C ILE A 48 -16.73 8.15 3.94
N VAL A 49 -17.54 8.89 3.20
CA VAL A 49 -17.49 10.37 3.16
C VAL A 49 -17.87 10.93 4.52
N ALA A 50 -16.99 11.76 5.08
CA ALA A 50 -17.13 12.35 6.42
C ALA A 50 -17.79 13.73 6.43
N ASN A 51 -17.93 14.39 5.25
CA ASN A 51 -18.38 15.79 5.18
C ASN A 51 -19.39 16.06 4.07
N GLY A 52 -20.06 17.21 4.16
CA GLY A 52 -20.93 17.75 3.11
C GLY A 52 -22.22 16.95 2.90
N ALA A 53 -22.87 17.17 1.74
CA ALA A 53 -24.17 16.61 1.41
C ALA A 53 -24.13 15.08 1.17
N ASP A 54 -22.95 14.54 0.86
CA ASP A 54 -22.75 13.11 0.58
C ASP A 54 -22.20 12.34 1.79
N LYS A 55 -22.21 12.96 2.97
CA LYS A 55 -21.75 12.28 4.21
C LYS A 55 -22.47 10.94 4.40
N GLY A 56 -21.69 9.91 4.68
CA GLY A 56 -22.18 8.55 4.88
C GLY A 56 -22.20 7.68 3.62
N LEU A 57 -22.01 8.25 2.42
CA LEU A 57 -21.85 7.46 1.20
C LEU A 57 -20.45 6.87 1.12
N THR A 58 -20.34 5.69 0.52
CA THR A 58 -19.04 5.05 0.27
C THR A 58 -18.35 5.67 -0.95
N LEU A 59 -17.03 5.55 -1.06
CA LEU A 59 -16.30 5.97 -2.25
C LEU A 59 -16.82 5.30 -3.54
N PRO A 60 -17.14 4.00 -3.58
CA PRO A 60 -17.82 3.40 -4.74
C PRO A 60 -19.17 4.04 -5.06
N ASP A 61 -19.97 4.46 -4.07
CA ASP A 61 -21.23 5.20 -4.31
C ASP A 61 -20.95 6.55 -4.94
N MET A 62 -19.91 7.24 -4.47
CA MET A 62 -19.48 8.52 -5.04
C MET A 62 -19.04 8.38 -6.49
N VAL A 63 -18.28 7.33 -6.83
CA VAL A 63 -17.89 7.05 -8.22
C VAL A 63 -19.10 6.77 -9.09
N ARG A 64 -20.06 5.98 -8.63
CA ARG A 64 -21.32 5.72 -9.36
C ARG A 64 -22.16 7.00 -9.58
N LYS A 65 -22.17 7.87 -8.57
CA LYS A 65 -22.97 9.10 -8.59
C LYS A 65 -22.38 10.18 -9.50
N TYR A 66 -21.07 10.41 -9.40
CA TYR A 66 -20.40 11.54 -10.03
C TYR A 66 -19.52 11.16 -11.24
N LYS A 67 -19.24 9.88 -11.42
CA LYS A 67 -18.55 9.32 -12.60
C LYS A 67 -17.30 10.11 -12.97
N GLU A 68 -17.24 10.58 -14.23
CA GLU A 68 -16.13 11.38 -14.78
C GLU A 68 -15.89 12.68 -14.02
N ASP A 69 -16.91 13.28 -13.42
CA ASP A 69 -16.79 14.50 -12.62
C ASP A 69 -15.95 14.27 -11.35
N LEU A 70 -15.92 13.03 -10.84
CA LEU A 70 -15.11 12.68 -9.68
C LEU A 70 -13.71 12.19 -10.06
N VAL A 71 -13.62 11.27 -11.03
CA VAL A 71 -12.37 10.56 -11.32
C VAL A 71 -11.70 11.03 -12.61
N GLY A 72 -12.32 11.91 -13.38
CA GLY A 72 -11.89 12.38 -14.69
C GLY A 72 -12.30 11.44 -15.83
N GLU A 73 -12.51 12.01 -17.02
CA GLU A 73 -12.98 11.28 -18.21
C GLU A 73 -12.12 10.08 -18.57
N ALA A 74 -10.78 10.27 -18.61
CA ALA A 74 -9.85 9.22 -19.01
C ALA A 74 -9.87 8.03 -18.02
N ASN A 75 -9.95 8.31 -16.71
CA ASN A 75 -10.01 7.25 -15.70
C ASN A 75 -11.38 6.56 -15.72
N TYR A 76 -12.47 7.31 -15.87
CA TYR A 76 -13.79 6.71 -15.94
C TYR A 76 -13.96 5.84 -17.19
N ALA A 77 -13.43 6.29 -18.34
CA ALA A 77 -13.42 5.49 -19.57
C ALA A 77 -12.62 4.18 -19.41
N ARG A 78 -11.53 4.20 -18.64
CA ARG A 78 -10.67 3.03 -18.42
C ARG A 78 -11.20 2.06 -17.36
N PHE A 79 -11.71 2.57 -16.25
CA PHE A 79 -12.04 1.78 -15.06
C PHE A 79 -13.54 1.69 -14.76
N GLY A 80 -14.39 2.52 -15.42
CA GLY A 80 -15.82 2.60 -15.16
C GLY A 80 -16.08 2.98 -13.70
N ASN A 81 -16.93 2.21 -13.06
CA ASN A 81 -17.28 2.42 -11.64
C ASN A 81 -16.23 1.87 -10.63
N LYS A 82 -15.10 1.35 -11.10
CA LYS A 82 -14.01 0.90 -10.22
C LYS A 82 -13.08 2.06 -9.92
N PHE A 83 -12.78 2.27 -8.65
CA PHE A 83 -11.78 3.25 -8.24
C PHE A 83 -10.43 2.52 -8.07
N PRO A 84 -9.41 2.82 -8.90
CA PRO A 84 -8.21 1.99 -9.02
C PRO A 84 -7.09 2.39 -8.05
N LEU A 85 -7.37 3.18 -7.02
CA LEU A 85 -6.36 3.73 -6.14
C LEU A 85 -6.68 3.37 -4.68
N LEU A 86 -5.66 2.99 -3.93
CA LEU A 86 -5.67 2.92 -2.47
C LEU A 86 -4.56 3.83 -1.94
N ILE A 87 -4.91 4.70 -0.99
CA ILE A 87 -3.93 5.54 -0.27
C ILE A 87 -4.02 5.19 1.20
N LYS A 88 -2.87 4.92 1.81
CA LYS A 88 -2.79 4.57 3.22
C LYS A 88 -1.50 5.06 3.87
N PHE A 89 -1.53 5.25 5.18
CA PHE A 89 -0.34 5.35 6.00
C PHE A 89 0.04 3.97 6.54
N ILE A 90 1.35 3.72 6.64
CA ILE A 90 1.92 2.52 7.26
C ILE A 90 2.91 2.97 8.33
N ASP A 91 2.71 2.50 9.55
CA ASP A 91 3.63 2.66 10.67
C ASP A 91 4.21 1.30 11.05
N ALA A 92 5.44 1.07 10.63
CA ALA A 92 6.15 -0.19 10.81
C ALA A 92 6.98 -0.16 12.10
N LYS A 93 6.47 -0.68 13.20
CA LYS A 93 7.26 -0.93 14.42
C LYS A 93 8.16 -2.15 14.28
N LEU A 94 7.74 -3.15 13.52
CA LEU A 94 8.52 -4.32 13.14
C LEU A 94 8.59 -4.42 11.61
N ASP A 95 9.49 -5.25 11.10
CA ASP A 95 9.61 -5.50 9.67
C ASP A 95 8.32 -6.10 9.10
N LEU A 96 7.89 -5.58 7.97
CA LEU A 96 6.84 -6.19 7.18
C LEU A 96 7.42 -7.33 6.33
N SER A 97 6.54 -8.25 5.89
CA SER A 97 6.93 -9.33 4.99
C SER A 97 7.52 -8.80 3.68
N ILE A 98 8.50 -9.51 3.15
CA ILE A 98 9.03 -9.28 1.81
C ILE A 98 7.99 -9.76 0.79
N GLN A 99 7.70 -8.91 -0.21
CA GLN A 99 6.61 -9.13 -1.17
C GLN A 99 7.07 -8.86 -2.60
N VAL A 100 6.35 -9.46 -3.54
CA VAL A 100 6.37 -9.10 -4.96
C VAL A 100 4.96 -9.12 -5.50
N HIS A 101 4.58 -8.10 -6.27
CA HIS A 101 3.25 -8.00 -6.86
C HIS A 101 3.29 -8.29 -8.34
N PRO A 102 2.28 -9.00 -8.90
CA PRO A 102 2.23 -9.31 -10.31
C PRO A 102 1.94 -8.06 -11.16
N GLY A 103 2.39 -8.07 -12.42
CA GLY A 103 1.91 -7.14 -13.45
C GLY A 103 0.52 -7.52 -13.97
N ASP A 104 -0.10 -6.63 -14.79
CA ASP A 104 -1.49 -6.76 -15.25
C ASP A 104 -1.80 -8.12 -15.90
N GLU A 105 -0.95 -8.61 -16.80
CA GLU A 105 -1.17 -9.88 -17.49
C GLU A 105 -1.26 -11.06 -16.51
N LEU A 106 -0.30 -11.13 -15.59
CA LEU A 106 -0.23 -12.20 -14.61
C LEU A 106 -1.34 -12.12 -13.58
N ALA A 107 -1.66 -10.90 -13.12
CA ALA A 107 -2.75 -10.61 -12.19
C ALA A 107 -4.09 -11.01 -12.81
N LYS A 108 -4.33 -10.64 -14.07
CA LYS A 108 -5.54 -11.03 -14.80
C LYS A 108 -5.66 -12.55 -14.94
N LYS A 109 -4.57 -13.20 -15.32
CA LYS A 109 -4.56 -14.66 -15.54
C LYS A 109 -4.80 -15.46 -14.26
N ARG A 110 -4.22 -15.02 -13.13
CA ARG A 110 -4.23 -15.79 -11.87
C ARG A 110 -5.35 -15.41 -10.93
N HIS A 111 -5.73 -14.13 -10.94
CA HIS A 111 -6.61 -13.54 -9.90
C HIS A 111 -7.79 -12.76 -10.48
N ASN A 112 -7.94 -12.70 -11.83
CA ASN A 112 -8.93 -11.87 -12.52
C ASN A 112 -8.91 -10.40 -12.01
N SER A 113 -7.71 -9.89 -11.77
CA SER A 113 -7.45 -8.58 -11.17
C SER A 113 -6.41 -7.78 -11.98
N PHE A 114 -6.12 -6.57 -11.54
CA PHE A 114 -5.06 -5.73 -12.09
C PHE A 114 -3.73 -6.01 -11.41
N GLY A 115 -2.63 -5.64 -12.07
CA GLY A 115 -1.32 -5.57 -11.46
C GLY A 115 -1.26 -4.54 -10.34
N LYS A 116 -0.18 -4.52 -9.57
CA LYS A 116 -0.03 -3.63 -8.44
C LYS A 116 1.31 -2.90 -8.51
N ASN A 117 1.23 -1.60 -8.80
CA ASN A 117 2.36 -0.69 -8.67
C ASN A 117 2.18 0.14 -7.40
N GLU A 118 3.27 0.45 -6.72
CA GLU A 118 3.24 1.23 -5.49
C GLU A 118 4.16 2.45 -5.59
N MET A 119 3.81 3.48 -4.83
CA MET A 119 4.66 4.62 -4.54
C MET A 119 4.63 4.86 -3.05
N TRP A 120 5.81 5.00 -2.45
CA TRP A 120 5.98 5.27 -1.03
C TRP A 120 6.65 6.62 -0.83
N TYR A 121 6.11 7.42 0.06
CA TYR A 121 6.70 8.65 0.56
C TYR A 121 7.05 8.47 2.03
N VAL A 122 8.30 8.65 2.39
CA VAL A 122 8.77 8.51 3.79
C VAL A 122 8.39 9.77 4.55
N ILE A 123 7.47 9.63 5.53
CA ILE A 123 7.02 10.71 6.40
C ILE A 123 8.00 10.87 7.57
N ALA A 124 8.38 9.75 8.18
CA ALA A 124 9.35 9.68 9.26
C ALA A 124 10.13 8.36 9.21
N ALA A 125 11.34 8.38 9.75
CA ALA A 125 12.20 7.22 9.84
C ALA A 125 12.94 7.24 11.19
N ASP A 126 12.88 6.14 11.92
CA ASP A 126 13.68 5.98 13.13
C ASP A 126 15.16 5.74 12.77
N GLN A 127 16.07 5.91 13.72
CA GLN A 127 17.47 5.69 13.46
C GLN A 127 17.74 4.26 12.97
N GLY A 128 18.37 4.14 11.80
CA GLY A 128 18.67 2.86 11.18
C GLY A 128 17.52 2.22 10.39
N ALA A 129 16.37 2.89 10.28
CA ALA A 129 15.25 2.41 9.47
C ALA A 129 15.65 2.24 8.00
N LYS A 130 15.12 1.20 7.37
CA LYS A 130 15.48 0.81 6.00
C LYS A 130 14.25 0.32 5.26
N LEU A 131 14.31 0.41 3.93
CA LEU A 131 13.38 -0.24 3.02
C LEU A 131 14.13 -1.24 2.13
N ILE A 132 13.43 -2.26 1.67
CA ILE A 132 13.92 -3.20 0.68
C ILE A 132 13.28 -2.85 -0.66
N SER A 133 14.08 -2.69 -1.73
CA SER A 133 13.59 -2.41 -3.07
C SER A 133 14.49 -3.04 -4.14
N GLY A 134 14.14 -4.22 -4.58
CA GLY A 134 14.88 -4.97 -5.61
C GLY A 134 15.99 -5.85 -5.04
N PHE A 135 16.89 -6.25 -5.93
CA PHE A 135 18.08 -7.03 -5.62
C PHE A 135 19.31 -6.14 -5.59
N ALA A 136 20.25 -6.44 -4.69
CA ALA A 136 21.54 -5.76 -4.62
C ALA A 136 22.47 -6.14 -5.78
N GLU A 137 22.27 -7.32 -6.35
CA GLU A 137 23.01 -7.88 -7.47
C GLU A 137 22.08 -8.66 -8.40
N GLN A 138 22.53 -8.91 -9.60
CA GLN A 138 21.77 -9.74 -10.54
C GLN A 138 21.86 -11.20 -10.13
N ILE A 139 20.72 -11.84 -9.90
CA ILE A 139 20.63 -13.27 -9.59
C ILE A 139 19.87 -14.02 -10.69
N THR A 140 20.24 -15.27 -10.91
CA THR A 140 19.55 -16.16 -11.84
C THR A 140 18.30 -16.78 -11.22
N PRO A 141 17.32 -17.27 -12.01
CA PRO A 141 16.19 -18.04 -11.49
C PRO A 141 16.59 -19.29 -10.68
N LYS A 142 17.75 -19.87 -10.98
CA LYS A 142 18.29 -21.02 -10.25
C LYS A 142 18.76 -20.59 -8.86
N GLU A 143 19.60 -19.55 -8.78
CA GLU A 143 20.07 -18.99 -7.50
C GLU A 143 18.90 -18.51 -6.64
N TYR A 144 17.91 -17.85 -7.26
CA TYR A 144 16.68 -17.44 -6.54
C TYR A 144 16.07 -18.65 -5.80
N LYS A 145 15.85 -19.77 -6.51
CA LYS A 145 15.27 -20.97 -5.91
C LYS A 145 16.13 -21.58 -4.81
N GLU A 146 17.45 -21.63 -5.03
CA GLU A 146 18.41 -22.15 -4.06
C GLU A 146 18.44 -21.29 -2.78
N ARG A 147 18.46 -19.96 -2.92
CA ARG A 147 18.46 -19.04 -1.77
C ARG A 147 17.16 -19.08 -0.98
N VAL A 148 16.02 -19.20 -1.68
CA VAL A 148 14.72 -19.40 -1.03
C VAL A 148 14.72 -20.71 -0.24
N TYR A 149 15.19 -21.81 -0.83
CA TYR A 149 15.24 -23.11 -0.18
C TYR A 149 16.17 -23.13 1.04
N ASN A 150 17.31 -22.45 0.95
CA ASN A 150 18.33 -22.39 2.00
C ASN A 150 18.09 -21.28 3.04
N GLY A 151 17.03 -20.48 2.91
CA GLY A 151 16.74 -19.36 3.82
C GLY A 151 17.69 -18.16 3.70
N THR A 152 18.48 -18.06 2.60
CA THR A 152 19.47 -16.98 2.37
C THR A 152 18.98 -15.93 1.37
N PHE A 153 17.69 -15.91 1.08
CA PHE A 153 17.12 -14.99 0.10
C PHE A 153 17.29 -13.52 0.47
N ALA A 154 17.19 -13.20 1.77
CA ALA A 154 17.32 -11.84 2.25
C ALA A 154 18.74 -11.23 1.99
N ASP A 155 19.77 -12.06 1.88
CA ASP A 155 21.18 -11.61 1.73
C ASP A 155 21.45 -10.92 0.40
N VAL A 156 20.60 -11.16 -0.62
CA VAL A 156 20.73 -10.60 -1.97
C VAL A 156 19.77 -9.46 -2.25
N LEU A 157 19.01 -9.03 -1.26
CA LEU A 157 18.06 -7.93 -1.41
C LEU A 157 18.74 -6.58 -1.23
N GLN A 158 18.34 -5.62 -2.09
CA GLN A 158 18.79 -4.25 -1.98
C GLN A 158 18.13 -3.57 -0.78
N THR A 159 18.91 -3.28 0.23
CA THR A 159 18.49 -2.52 1.40
C THR A 159 18.85 -1.05 1.24
N CYS A 160 17.89 -0.16 1.41
CA CYS A 160 18.04 1.29 1.30
C CYS A 160 17.83 1.94 2.66
N ALA A 161 18.83 2.65 3.19
CA ALA A 161 18.65 3.55 4.33
C ALA A 161 17.70 4.68 3.91
N ILE A 162 16.79 5.09 4.80
CA ILE A 162 15.76 6.07 4.50
C ILE A 162 15.79 7.27 5.44
N LYS A 163 15.28 8.39 4.94
CA LYS A 163 15.02 9.62 5.69
C LYS A 163 13.71 10.25 5.27
N PRO A 164 13.11 11.13 6.08
CA PRO A 164 11.91 11.88 5.70
C PRO A 164 12.09 12.60 4.36
N GLY A 165 11.08 12.52 3.50
CA GLY A 165 11.08 13.11 2.16
C GLY A 165 11.54 12.17 1.03
N ASP A 166 12.12 11.02 1.35
CA ASP A 166 12.48 10.04 0.32
C ASP A 166 11.23 9.46 -0.35
N VAL A 167 11.35 9.19 -1.66
CA VAL A 167 10.28 8.61 -2.49
C VAL A 167 10.77 7.33 -3.15
N PHE A 168 9.98 6.28 -3.07
CA PHE A 168 10.26 5.00 -3.72
C PHE A 168 9.14 4.66 -4.69
N TYR A 169 9.48 4.43 -5.95
CA TYR A 169 8.58 3.81 -6.91
C TYR A 169 8.85 2.30 -6.98
N VAL A 170 7.83 1.52 -6.72
CA VAL A 170 7.88 0.05 -6.67
C VAL A 170 6.98 -0.49 -7.79
N PRO A 171 7.53 -0.71 -9.01
CA PRO A 171 6.76 -1.31 -10.09
C PRO A 171 6.41 -2.76 -9.79
N ALA A 172 5.33 -3.24 -10.40
CA ALA A 172 4.99 -4.66 -10.40
C ALA A 172 6.21 -5.51 -10.82
N GLY A 173 6.39 -6.65 -10.17
CA GLY A 173 7.55 -7.54 -10.36
C GLY A 173 8.78 -7.19 -9.53
N ARG A 174 8.81 -6.04 -8.86
CA ARG A 174 9.91 -5.68 -7.97
C ARG A 174 9.69 -6.27 -6.58
N VAL A 175 10.66 -7.05 -6.10
CA VAL A 175 10.69 -7.50 -4.70
C VAL A 175 10.91 -6.32 -3.77
N HIS A 176 10.15 -6.24 -2.68
CA HIS A 176 10.19 -5.10 -1.78
C HIS A 176 9.73 -5.46 -0.37
N GLY A 177 10.06 -4.59 0.58
CA GLY A 177 9.63 -4.71 1.97
C GLY A 177 9.82 -3.40 2.73
N ILE A 178 9.02 -3.18 3.75
CA ILE A 178 9.11 -2.03 4.63
C ILE A 178 9.73 -2.52 5.94
N GLY A 179 10.89 -1.96 6.28
CA GLY A 179 11.60 -2.31 7.50
C GLY A 179 11.09 -1.55 8.71
N ALA A 180 11.42 -2.07 9.88
CA ALA A 180 11.09 -1.48 11.16
C ALA A 180 11.56 -0.02 11.28
N GLY A 181 10.78 0.81 11.97
CA GLY A 181 11.05 2.23 12.16
C GLY A 181 10.59 3.13 11.01
N ALA A 182 10.11 2.58 9.89
CA ALA A 182 9.60 3.35 8.77
C ALA A 182 8.14 3.80 9.02
N PHE A 183 7.87 5.08 8.76
CA PHE A 183 6.51 5.62 8.69
C PHE A 183 6.30 6.23 7.31
N VAL A 184 5.43 5.65 6.50
CA VAL A 184 5.28 5.99 5.08
C VAL A 184 3.84 6.26 4.69
N ALA A 185 3.65 7.19 3.75
CA ALA A 185 2.44 7.30 2.96
C ALA A 185 2.61 6.42 1.71
N LEU A 186 1.68 5.51 1.51
CA LEU A 186 1.73 4.53 0.45
C LEU A 186 0.53 4.70 -0.46
N SER A 187 0.78 4.80 -1.76
CA SER A 187 -0.21 4.81 -2.82
C SER A 187 -0.06 3.54 -3.66
N LEU A 188 -1.17 2.85 -3.86
CA LEU A 188 -1.29 1.69 -4.74
C LEU A 188 -2.12 2.05 -5.94
N ILE A 189 -1.65 1.73 -7.13
CA ILE A 189 -2.40 1.88 -8.37
C ILE A 189 -2.72 0.48 -8.91
N HIS A 190 -3.98 0.22 -9.25
CA HIS A 190 -4.53 -1.08 -9.62
C HIS A 190 -4.53 -2.05 -8.43
N ILE A 191 -5.65 -2.10 -7.71
CA ILE A 191 -5.78 -2.87 -6.48
C ILE A 191 -6.07 -4.33 -6.82
N SER A 192 -5.10 -5.20 -6.56
CA SER A 192 -5.34 -6.62 -6.27
C SER A 192 -5.10 -6.86 -4.79
N GLU A 193 -5.84 -7.76 -4.19
CA GLU A 193 -5.47 -8.31 -2.88
C GLU A 193 -3.99 -8.69 -2.89
N PRO A 194 -3.21 -8.35 -1.85
CA PRO A 194 -1.80 -8.71 -1.80
C PRO A 194 -1.69 -10.22 -1.86
N THR A 195 -1.18 -10.73 -2.97
CA THR A 195 -0.73 -12.11 -3.02
C THR A 195 0.47 -12.18 -2.08
N ARG A 196 0.24 -12.54 -0.83
CA ARG A 196 1.34 -12.93 0.06
C ARG A 196 2.02 -14.11 -0.62
N LEU A 197 3.28 -13.95 -0.98
CA LEU A 197 4.13 -15.10 -1.14
C LEU A 197 3.99 -15.86 0.18
N ALA A 198 3.52 -17.10 0.11
CA ALA A 198 3.49 -17.97 1.26
C ALA A 198 4.84 -17.82 1.97
N LEU A 199 4.77 -17.62 3.27
CA LEU A 199 5.93 -17.50 4.14
C LEU A 199 7.01 -18.48 3.69
N ILE A 200 8.12 -17.92 3.24
CA ILE A 200 9.36 -18.65 3.06
C ILE A 200 10.09 -18.57 4.38
#